data_af1319080040eafb38b976bcb36e135b
#
_entry.id   af1319080040eafb38b976bcb36e135b
#
_cell.length_a   1.000
_cell.length_b   1.000
_cell.length_c   1.000
_cell.angle_alpha   90.00
_cell.angle_beta   90.00
_cell.angle_gamma   90.00
#
_symmetry.space_group_name_H-M   'P 1'
#
loop_
_entity.id
_entity.type
_entity.pdbx_description
1 polymer ?
#
loop_
_entity_poly.entity_id
_entity_poly.type
_entity_poly.pdbx_seq_one_letter_code
_entity_poly.pdbx_strand_id
1 'polypeptide(L)' 'MHIGKIIRQELRNQGRTVTWFAKCLYCDRTNVYKIFQRESVDSELLYRISRILSHDFFKYYSRELEEDEGEEEI' A
#
# COMPACT_ATOMS: atom_id res chain seq x y z
N MET A 1 -6.62 -4.39 8.73
CA MET A 1 -5.98 -3.37 7.86
C MET A 1 -6.37 -3.62 6.42
N HIS A 2 -6.58 -2.57 5.65
CA HIS A 2 -6.92 -2.67 4.22
C HIS A 2 -5.84 -1.91 3.44
N ILE A 3 -4.84 -2.63 2.94
CA ILE A 3 -3.67 -2.00 2.32
C ILE A 3 -4.01 -1.14 1.10
N GLY A 4 -4.99 -1.56 0.31
CA GLY A 4 -5.41 -0.80 -0.87
C GLY A 4 -5.92 0.59 -0.53
N LYS A 5 -6.67 0.72 0.54
CA LYS A 5 -7.16 2.02 1.02
C LYS A 5 -6.03 2.91 1.51
N ILE A 6 -5.05 2.31 2.18
CA ILE A 6 -3.87 3.02 2.69
C ILE A 6 -3.04 3.56 1.53
N ILE A 7 -2.82 2.74 0.49
CA ILE A 7 -2.10 3.15 -0.71
C ILE A 7 -2.82 4.31 -1.39
N ARG A 8 -4.14 4.18 -1.57
CA ARG A 8 -4.94 5.23 -2.20
C ARG A 8 -4.86 6.55 -1.42
N GLN A 9 -4.93 6.48 -0.11
CA GLN A 9 -4.85 7.66 0.75
C GLN A 9 -3.48 8.34 0.62
N GLU A 10 -2.41 7.56 0.60
CA GLU A 10 -1.06 8.12 0.45
C GLU A 10 -0.86 8.78 -0.92
N LEU A 11 -1.41 8.17 -1.97
CA LEU A 11 -1.38 8.76 -3.31
C LEU A 11 -2.03 10.15 -3.30
N ARG A 12 -3.19 10.26 -2.65
CA ARG A 12 -3.90 11.54 -2.48
C ARG A 12 -3.10 12.53 -1.65
N ASN A 13 -2.51 12.07 -0.55
CA ASN A 13 -1.70 12.90 0.35
C ASN A 13 -0.53 13.53 -0.40
N GLN A 14 0.03 12.82 -1.38
CA GLN A 14 1.15 13.31 -2.18
C GLN A 14 0.70 14.14 -3.39
N GLY A 15 -0.61 14.25 -3.61
CA GLY A 15 -1.14 15.00 -4.75
C GLY A 15 -0.85 14.34 -6.11
N ARG A 16 -0.62 13.03 -6.12
CA ARG A 16 -0.37 12.31 -7.36
C ARG A 16 -1.66 11.74 -7.95
N THR A 17 -1.70 11.63 -9.28
CA THR A 17 -2.86 11.12 -9.99
C THR A 17 -2.79 9.61 -10.18
N VAL A 18 -3.95 8.98 -10.38
CA VAL A 18 -4.04 7.56 -10.74
C VAL A 18 -3.30 7.30 -12.07
N THR A 19 -3.42 8.21 -13.03
CA THR A 19 -2.73 8.10 -14.32
C THR A 19 -1.22 8.05 -14.14
N TRP A 20 -0.67 8.92 -13.31
CA TRP A 20 0.76 8.92 -13.00
C TRP A 20 1.18 7.59 -12.34
N PHE A 21 0.41 7.15 -11.37
CA PHE A 21 0.70 5.91 -10.63
C PHE A 21 0.67 4.69 -11.56
N ALA A 22 -0.34 4.62 -12.43
CA ALA A 22 -0.45 3.54 -13.41
C ALA A 22 0.78 3.48 -14.32
N LYS A 23 1.26 4.64 -14.78
CA LYS A 23 2.48 4.72 -15.59
C LYS A 23 3.70 4.18 -14.83
N CYS A 24 3.83 4.56 -13.57
CA CYS A 24 4.95 4.09 -12.74
C CYS A 24 4.92 2.58 -12.54
N LEU A 25 3.73 2.00 -12.48
CA LEU A 25 3.54 0.55 -12.30
C LEU A 25 3.52 -0.22 -13.62
N TYR A 26 3.63 0.47 -14.76
CA TYR A 26 3.53 -0.13 -16.09
C TYR A 26 2.22 -0.89 -16.29
N CYS A 27 1.13 -0.31 -15.84
CA CYS A 27 -0.21 -0.89 -15.99
C CYS A 27 -1.22 0.20 -16.36
N ASP A 28 -2.46 -0.19 -16.57
CA ASP A 28 -3.55 0.75 -16.84
C ASP A 28 -4.25 1.19 -15.54
N ARG A 29 -5.12 2.20 -15.66
CA ARG A 29 -5.84 2.74 -14.50
C ARG A 29 -6.79 1.71 -13.88
N THR A 30 -7.35 0.82 -14.69
CA THR A 30 -8.23 -0.25 -14.19
C THR A 30 -7.50 -1.12 -13.18
N ASN A 31 -6.25 -1.47 -13.47
CA ASN A 31 -5.43 -2.26 -12.54
C ASN A 31 -5.14 -1.50 -11.25
N VAL A 32 -4.92 -0.19 -11.33
CA VAL A 32 -4.70 0.64 -10.13
C VAL A 32 -5.95 0.62 -9.25
N TYR A 33 -7.14 0.78 -9.84
CA TYR A 33 -8.39 0.73 -9.07
C TYR A 33 -8.60 -0.64 -8.42
N LYS A 34 -8.21 -1.71 -9.09
CA LYS A 34 -8.25 -3.07 -8.51
C LYS A 34 -7.32 -3.17 -7.29
N ILE A 35 -6.13 -2.59 -7.37
CA ILE A 35 -5.19 -2.56 -6.23
C ILE A 35 -5.84 -1.84 -5.04
N PHE A 36 -6.50 -0.73 -5.26
CA PHE A 36 -7.16 0.04 -4.20
C PHE A 36 -8.25 -0.76 -3.48
N GLN A 37 -8.85 -1.74 -4.15
CA GLN A 37 -9.91 -2.57 -3.58
C GLN A 37 -9.39 -3.77 -2.79
N ARG A 38 -8.08 -4.05 -2.87
CA ARG A 38 -7.50 -5.23 -2.21
C ARG A 38 -7.21 -4.97 -0.74
N GLU A 39 -7.57 -5.93 0.08
CA GLU A 39 -7.20 -5.89 1.50
C GLU A 39 -5.71 -6.14 1.69
N SER A 40 -5.11 -6.95 0.81
CA SER A 40 -3.69 -7.25 0.84
C SER A 40 -3.14 -7.37 -0.59
N VAL A 41 -1.85 -7.14 -0.72
CA VAL A 41 -1.11 -7.32 -1.96
C VAL A 41 0.14 -8.14 -1.66
N ASP A 42 0.71 -8.78 -2.68
CA ASP A 42 1.95 -9.52 -2.45
C ASP A 42 3.10 -8.57 -2.10
N SER A 43 4.12 -9.12 -1.45
CA SER A 43 5.22 -8.32 -0.92
C SER A 43 6.04 -7.64 -2.02
N GLU A 44 6.18 -8.28 -3.18
CA GLU A 44 6.92 -7.69 -4.29
C GLU A 44 6.21 -6.46 -4.84
N LEU A 45 4.90 -6.54 -5.04
CA LEU A 45 4.11 -5.41 -5.49
C LEU A 45 4.15 -4.28 -4.45
N LEU A 46 4.01 -4.62 -3.18
CA LEU A 46 4.07 -3.64 -2.10
C LEU A 46 5.42 -2.95 -2.04
N TYR A 47 6.49 -3.69 -2.28
CA TYR A 47 7.84 -3.13 -2.36
C TYR A 47 7.95 -2.09 -3.49
N ARG A 48 7.45 -2.43 -4.68
CA ARG A 48 7.46 -1.52 -5.83
C ARG A 48 6.65 -0.25 -5.54
N ILE A 49 5.47 -0.41 -4.97
CA ILE A 49 4.59 0.73 -4.59
C ILE A 49 5.29 1.61 -3.56
N SER A 50 5.92 1.01 -2.57
CA SER A 50 6.66 1.74 -1.54
C SER A 50 7.79 2.57 -2.16
N ARG A 51 8.50 2.03 -3.13
CA ARG A 51 9.54 2.75 -3.83
C ARG A 51 9.00 3.90 -4.67
N ILE A 52 7.91 3.66 -5.40
CA ILE A 52 7.28 4.68 -6.26
C ILE A 52 6.80 5.86 -5.43
N LEU A 53 6.16 5.60 -4.31
CA LEU A 53 5.60 6.64 -3.45
C LEU A 53 6.57 7.13 -2.37
N SER A 54 7.78 6.59 -2.33
CA SER A 54 8.77 6.90 -1.29
C SER A 54 8.16 6.83 0.10
N HIS A 55 7.39 5.78 0.35
CA HIS A 55 6.65 5.59 1.58
C HIS A 55 6.71 4.11 1.98
N ASP A 56 7.11 3.83 3.22
CA ASP A 56 7.22 2.46 3.72
C ASP A 56 5.85 1.92 4.12
N PHE A 57 5.23 1.15 3.21
CA PHE A 57 3.94 0.50 3.51
C PHE A 57 4.08 -0.74 4.37
N PHE A 58 5.28 -1.29 4.52
CA PHE A 58 5.51 -2.45 5.40
C PHE A 58 5.39 -2.08 6.88
N LYS A 59 5.59 -0.82 7.22
CA LYS A 59 5.48 -0.36 8.62
C LYS A 59 4.10 -0.59 9.23
N TYR A 60 3.05 -0.62 8.41
CA TYR A 60 1.69 -0.88 8.91
C TYR A 60 1.57 -2.32 9.41
N TYR A 61 2.21 -3.25 8.73
CA TYR A 61 2.28 -4.64 9.16
C TYR A 61 3.14 -4.82 10.40
N SER A 62 4.29 -4.15 10.45
CA SER A 62 5.18 -4.18 11.62
C SER A 62 4.48 -3.66 12.85
N ARG A 63 3.70 -2.59 12.72
CA ARG A 63 2.93 -2.01 13.84
C ARG A 63 1.85 -2.97 14.32
N GLU A 64 1.16 -3.65 13.42
CA GLU A 64 0.18 -4.66 13.80
C GLU A 64 0.83 -5.82 14.55
N LEU A 65 2.00 -6.26 14.09
CA LEU A 65 2.75 -7.30 14.78
C LEU A 65 3.15 -6.89 16.20
N GLU A 66 3.57 -5.65 16.39
CA GLU A 66 3.91 -5.13 17.71
C GLU A 66 2.72 -5.14 18.66
N GLU A 67 1.55 -4.76 18.16
CA GLU A 67 0.30 -4.80 18.93
C GLU A 67 -0.09 -6.23 19.28
N ASP A 68 0.00 -7.16 18.32
CA ASP A 68 -0.31 -8.58 18.53
C ASP A 68 0.67 -9.22 19.52
N GLU A 69 1.96 -8.90 19.44
CA GLU A 69 2.97 -9.39 20.38
C GLU A 69 2.66 -8.96 21.81
N GLY A 70 2.17 -7.74 21.98
CA GLY A 70 1.76 -7.25 23.29
C GLY A 70 0.58 -8.04 23.87
N GLU A 71 -0.29 -8.56 23.03
CA GLU A 71 -1.43 -9.38 23.45
C GLU A 71 -1.03 -10.83 23.73
N GLU A 72 -0.05 -11.36 23.02
CA GLU A 72 0.39 -12.76 23.15
C GLU A 72 1.24 -13.03 24.39
N GLU A 73 1.81 -12.03 24.98
CA GLU A 73 2.64 -12.15 26.19
C GLU A 73 1.87 -12.44 27.46
N ILE A 74 0.60 -12.69 27.33
CA ILE A 74 -0.25 -13.02 28.48
C ILE A 74 -0.01 -14.50 28.94
#